data_83d8540c2aaec8adfca5950009d9bf7d
#
_entry.id   83d8540c2aaec8adfca5950009d9bf7d
#
_cell.length_a   1.000
_cell.length_b   1.000
_cell.length_c   1.000
_cell.angle_alpha   90.00
_cell.angle_beta   90.00
_cell.angle_gamma   90.00
#
_symmetry.space_group_name_H-M   'P 1'
#
loop_
_entity.id
_entity.type
_entity.pdbx_description
1 polymer ?
#
loop_
_entity_poly.entity_id
_entity_poly.type
_entity_poly.pdbx_seq_one_letter_code
_entity_poly.pdbx_strand_id
1 'polypeptide(L)'
;MILMNIENKRTLDIILSRKNSYLRKYFLRYDRSARLAVQTVTVDLYTPYRHLIHELFPHALIIADHFHIVAQAYRAFNKIRIQVMNRAGAGTHKWRALKHFWKLLLTPANELKYDNYWSRRNFSYAQLTDVEVIHRLLSFDNELKRAYEYYQNLILVIAHHSKKELKNLLAIKWTQLPQALQKVQRTLRRHKQEIYNSFKYDTYTNGPVEGTNNKIKVIKRTAYGFRNFFNFRIRILLALPNTYIAINWRNKQTAHAKVQAHAA
;
A
#
# COMPACT_ATOMS: atom_id res chain seq x y z
N MET A 1 14.45 -0.77 7.47
CA MET A 1 13.68 -1.43 6.40
C MET A 1 13.48 -2.88 6.77
N ILE A 2 12.33 -3.48 6.46
CA ILE A 2 12.06 -4.90 6.72
C ILE A 2 12.34 -5.67 5.43
N LEU A 3 13.05 -6.77 5.53
CA LEU A 3 13.23 -7.78 4.49
C LEU A 3 12.42 -9.01 4.88
N MET A 4 11.50 -9.43 4.01
CA MET A 4 10.56 -10.53 4.29
C MET A 4 10.46 -11.45 3.07
N ASN A 5 10.41 -12.75 3.32
CA ASN A 5 10.00 -13.72 2.29
C ASN A 5 8.48 -13.68 2.18
N ILE A 6 7.97 -13.44 0.96
CA ILE A 6 6.54 -13.23 0.73
C ILE A 6 5.72 -14.52 0.80
N GLU A 7 6.29 -15.66 0.43
CA GLU A 7 5.61 -16.96 0.39
C GLU A 7 5.27 -17.46 1.79
N ASN A 8 6.26 -17.47 2.68
CA ASN A 8 6.09 -17.98 4.05
C ASN A 8 5.92 -16.87 5.10
N LYS A 9 5.87 -15.61 4.67
CA LYS A 9 5.72 -14.41 5.53
C LYS A 9 6.80 -14.31 6.61
N ARG A 10 7.97 -14.94 6.38
CA ARG A 10 9.09 -14.91 7.33
C ARG A 10 9.86 -13.61 7.21
N THR A 11 10.06 -12.93 8.33
CA THR A 11 11.00 -11.80 8.39
C THR A 11 12.43 -12.33 8.33
N LEU A 12 13.13 -11.99 7.26
CA LEU A 12 14.51 -12.41 7.02
C LEU A 12 15.48 -11.49 7.77
N ASP A 13 15.28 -10.18 7.68
CA ASP A 13 16.11 -9.21 8.39
C ASP A 13 15.44 -7.84 8.57
N ILE A 14 16.01 -7.06 9.48
CA ILE A 14 15.70 -5.64 9.70
C ILE A 14 16.93 -4.82 9.33
N ILE A 15 16.82 -4.05 8.27
CA ILE A 15 17.93 -3.28 7.69
C ILE A 15 17.89 -1.85 8.23
N LEU A 16 19.06 -1.31 8.63
CA LEU A 16 19.20 0.01 9.26
C LEU A 16 18.72 1.15 8.36
N SER A 17 19.09 1.12 7.08
CA SER A 17 18.87 2.23 6.17
C SER A 17 18.14 1.80 4.89
N ARG A 18 17.32 2.73 4.34
CA ARG A 18 16.65 2.58 3.03
C ARG A 18 17.45 3.22 1.88
N LYS A 19 18.61 3.81 2.15
CA LYS A 19 19.46 4.44 1.12
C LYS A 19 20.00 3.38 0.16
N ASN A 20 19.93 3.63 -1.15
CA ASN A 20 20.38 2.68 -2.17
C ASN A 20 21.84 2.24 -1.99
N SER A 21 22.73 3.15 -1.60
CA SER A 21 24.13 2.82 -1.32
C SER A 21 24.28 1.81 -0.17
N TYR A 22 23.46 1.94 0.87
CA TYR A 22 23.47 1.01 1.99
C TYR A 22 22.87 -0.35 1.58
N LEU A 23 21.74 -0.34 0.87
CA LEU A 23 21.09 -1.56 0.38
C LEU A 23 21.99 -2.33 -0.58
N ARG A 24 22.70 -1.61 -1.49
CA ARG A 24 23.70 -2.22 -2.37
C ARG A 24 24.77 -2.96 -1.57
N LYS A 25 25.41 -2.30 -0.61
CA LYS A 25 26.41 -2.94 0.26
C LYS A 25 25.83 -4.12 1.04
N TYR A 26 24.59 -4.02 1.51
CA TYR A 26 23.92 -5.08 2.25
C TYR A 26 23.73 -6.33 1.38
N PHE A 27 23.16 -6.19 0.17
CA PHE A 27 22.85 -7.32 -0.69
C PHE A 27 24.06 -7.90 -1.41
N LEU A 28 25.10 -7.11 -1.66
CA LEU A 28 26.37 -7.61 -2.23
C LEU A 28 27.16 -8.52 -1.29
N ARG A 29 26.76 -8.65 -0.01
CA ARG A 29 27.32 -9.67 0.91
C ARG A 29 26.84 -11.08 0.62
N TYR A 30 25.77 -11.24 -0.14
CA TYR A 30 25.27 -12.52 -0.59
C TYR A 30 25.91 -12.90 -1.91
N ASP A 31 26.20 -14.17 -2.08
CA ASP A 31 26.78 -14.69 -3.30
C ASP A 31 25.94 -14.36 -4.53
N ARG A 32 26.60 -14.23 -5.66
CA ARG A 32 25.93 -13.93 -6.91
C ARG A 32 24.86 -14.98 -7.25
N SER A 33 25.15 -16.29 -7.04
CA SER A 33 24.21 -17.37 -7.24
C SER A 33 22.92 -17.19 -6.44
N ALA A 34 23.02 -16.86 -5.14
CA ALA A 34 21.86 -16.58 -4.29
C ALA A 34 21.04 -15.37 -4.78
N ARG A 35 21.70 -14.32 -5.27
CA ARG A 35 21.01 -13.14 -5.84
C ARG A 35 20.34 -13.45 -7.17
N LEU A 36 20.94 -14.28 -8.02
CA LEU A 36 20.34 -14.73 -9.27
C LEU A 36 19.14 -15.68 -9.07
N ALA A 37 19.09 -16.39 -7.94
CA ALA A 37 17.98 -17.27 -7.58
C ALA A 37 16.72 -16.52 -7.11
N VAL A 38 16.80 -15.21 -6.86
CA VAL A 38 15.63 -14.41 -6.47
C VAL A 38 14.70 -14.25 -7.68
N GLN A 39 13.48 -14.78 -7.57
CA GLN A 39 12.49 -14.78 -8.65
C GLN A 39 11.59 -13.56 -8.66
N THR A 40 11.24 -13.03 -7.48
CA THR A 40 10.31 -11.90 -7.34
C THR A 40 10.76 -10.93 -6.26
N VAL A 41 10.49 -9.64 -6.48
CA VAL A 41 10.67 -8.59 -5.47
C VAL A 41 9.45 -7.67 -5.45
N THR A 42 8.72 -7.64 -4.34
CA THR A 42 7.57 -6.75 -4.15
C THR A 42 8.03 -5.45 -3.51
N VAL A 43 7.70 -4.32 -4.13
CA VAL A 43 8.09 -2.97 -3.67
C VAL A 43 7.03 -1.94 -3.97
N ASP A 44 7.12 -0.81 -3.26
CA ASP A 44 6.38 0.41 -3.58
C ASP A 44 6.79 0.96 -4.96
N LEU A 45 5.92 1.78 -5.57
CA LEU A 45 6.17 2.43 -6.86
C LEU A 45 7.25 3.54 -6.76
N TYR A 46 8.40 3.22 -6.17
CA TYR A 46 9.52 4.14 -6.00
C TYR A 46 10.63 3.82 -7.02
N THR A 47 10.74 4.64 -8.04
CA THR A 47 11.65 4.43 -9.18
C THR A 47 13.11 4.10 -8.80
N PRO A 48 13.75 4.74 -7.81
CA PRO A 48 15.13 4.41 -7.43
C PRO A 48 15.34 2.95 -6.98
N TYR A 49 14.33 2.30 -6.38
CA TYR A 49 14.43 0.88 -6.03
C TYR A 49 14.42 -0.03 -7.25
N ARG A 50 13.71 0.35 -8.31
CA ARG A 50 13.66 -0.43 -9.55
C ARG A 50 15.04 -0.65 -10.14
N HIS A 51 15.84 0.41 -10.29
CA HIS A 51 17.22 0.29 -10.81
C HIS A 51 18.09 -0.58 -9.92
N LEU A 52 18.01 -0.38 -8.60
CA LEU A 52 18.75 -1.17 -7.64
C LEU A 52 18.37 -2.66 -7.69
N ILE A 53 17.08 -2.98 -7.84
CA ILE A 53 16.61 -4.37 -7.94
C ILE A 53 17.14 -5.02 -9.21
N HIS A 54 17.07 -4.37 -10.36
CA HIS A 54 17.61 -4.92 -11.61
C HIS A 54 19.12 -5.15 -11.53
N GLU A 55 19.86 -4.29 -10.83
CA GLU A 55 21.31 -4.43 -10.62
C GLU A 55 21.61 -5.63 -9.70
N LEU A 56 20.90 -5.76 -8.59
CA LEU A 56 21.18 -6.74 -7.55
C LEU A 56 20.56 -8.12 -7.84
N PHE A 57 19.41 -8.15 -8.47
CA PHE A 57 18.57 -9.33 -8.72
C PHE A 57 18.10 -9.33 -10.18
N PRO A 58 18.99 -9.54 -11.15
CA PRO A 58 18.69 -9.33 -12.57
C PRO A 58 17.59 -10.24 -13.13
N HIS A 59 17.37 -11.41 -12.53
CA HIS A 59 16.31 -12.34 -12.92
C HIS A 59 14.98 -12.09 -12.20
N ALA A 60 14.93 -11.20 -11.22
CA ALA A 60 13.75 -10.99 -10.42
C ALA A 60 12.67 -10.16 -11.16
N LEU A 61 11.44 -10.64 -11.12
CA LEU A 61 10.28 -9.86 -11.53
C LEU A 61 9.92 -8.86 -10.43
N ILE A 62 9.83 -7.59 -10.79
CA ILE A 62 9.38 -6.56 -9.87
C ILE A 62 7.85 -6.57 -9.85
N ILE A 63 7.28 -6.62 -8.66
CA ILE A 63 5.83 -6.63 -8.40
C ILE A 63 5.47 -5.32 -7.70
N ALA A 64 4.51 -4.58 -8.26
CA ALA A 64 3.99 -3.37 -7.63
C ALA A 64 2.99 -3.72 -6.53
N ASP A 65 3.09 -3.09 -5.36
CA ASP A 65 2.10 -3.26 -4.32
C ASP A 65 0.80 -2.50 -4.65
N HIS A 66 -0.30 -3.25 -4.73
CA HIS A 66 -1.64 -2.74 -5.04
C HIS A 66 -2.10 -1.64 -4.07
N PHE A 67 -1.81 -1.79 -2.77
CA PHE A 67 -2.16 -0.80 -1.76
C PHE A 67 -1.55 0.57 -2.08
N HIS A 68 -0.27 0.60 -2.48
CA HIS A 68 0.40 1.86 -2.81
C HIS A 68 -0.13 2.49 -4.10
N ILE A 69 -0.60 1.69 -5.06
CA ILE A 69 -1.27 2.16 -6.27
C ILE A 69 -2.56 2.90 -5.91
N VAL A 70 -3.46 2.23 -5.18
CA VAL A 70 -4.75 2.79 -4.78
C VAL A 70 -4.56 3.98 -3.84
N ALA A 71 -3.63 3.89 -2.87
CA ALA A 71 -3.34 4.98 -1.94
C ALA A 71 -2.81 6.25 -2.63
N GLN A 72 -2.07 6.11 -3.74
CA GLN A 72 -1.62 7.26 -4.53
C GLN A 72 -2.81 7.97 -5.21
N ALA A 73 -3.72 7.21 -5.81
CA ALA A 73 -4.92 7.74 -6.44
C ALA A 73 -5.89 8.35 -5.41
N TYR A 74 -6.08 7.68 -4.28
CA TYR A 74 -6.83 8.19 -3.14
C TYR A 74 -6.35 9.58 -2.70
N ARG A 75 -5.03 9.74 -2.49
CA ARG A 75 -4.45 11.03 -2.08
C ARG A 75 -4.65 12.11 -3.14
N ALA A 76 -4.52 11.77 -4.43
CA ALA A 76 -4.74 12.70 -5.53
C ALA A 76 -6.20 13.11 -5.62
N PHE A 77 -7.14 12.18 -5.56
CA PHE A 77 -8.56 12.46 -5.55
C PHE A 77 -8.99 13.31 -4.34
N ASN A 78 -8.54 12.94 -3.13
CA ASN A 78 -8.85 13.72 -1.93
C ASN A 78 -8.29 15.15 -1.99
N LYS A 79 -7.12 15.35 -2.63
CA LYS A 79 -6.58 16.69 -2.88
C LYS A 79 -7.53 17.50 -3.77
N ILE A 80 -8.06 16.91 -4.85
CA ILE A 80 -9.02 17.58 -5.75
C ILE A 80 -10.30 17.92 -4.99
N ARG A 81 -10.84 16.96 -4.20
CA ARG A 81 -12.01 17.22 -3.35
C ARG A 81 -11.80 18.44 -2.42
N ILE A 82 -10.63 18.51 -1.78
CA ILE A 82 -10.30 19.64 -0.90
C ILE A 82 -10.20 20.96 -1.68
N GLN A 83 -9.62 20.93 -2.88
CA GLN A 83 -9.54 22.12 -3.74
C GLN A 83 -10.93 22.60 -4.16
N VAL A 84 -11.81 21.69 -4.59
CA VAL A 84 -13.21 22.01 -4.93
C VAL A 84 -13.97 22.54 -3.71
N MET A 85 -13.81 21.90 -2.57
CA MET A 85 -14.40 22.32 -1.30
C MET A 85 -13.97 23.76 -0.92
N ASN A 86 -12.68 24.06 -1.03
CA ASN A 86 -12.18 25.40 -0.70
C ASN A 86 -12.63 26.48 -1.70
N ARG A 87 -12.74 26.15 -3.00
CA ARG A 87 -13.32 27.04 -4.02
C ARG A 87 -14.78 27.38 -3.75
N ALA A 88 -15.53 26.47 -3.14
CA ALA A 88 -16.92 26.71 -2.77
C ALA A 88 -17.10 27.74 -1.64
N GLY A 89 -16.03 28.05 -0.90
CA GLY A 89 -16.04 28.98 0.23
C GLY A 89 -16.47 28.34 1.55
N ALA A 90 -15.74 28.67 2.62
CA ALA A 90 -15.99 28.14 3.95
C ALA A 90 -17.41 28.48 4.43
N GLY A 91 -18.10 27.52 5.07
CA GLY A 91 -19.45 27.71 5.59
C GLY A 91 -20.58 27.59 4.57
N THR A 92 -20.31 27.49 3.27
CA THR A 92 -21.34 27.24 2.27
C THR A 92 -21.92 25.82 2.37
N HIS A 93 -23.09 25.62 1.79
CA HIS A 93 -23.70 24.28 1.72
C HIS A 93 -22.76 23.25 1.04
N LYS A 94 -22.17 23.60 -0.10
CA LYS A 94 -21.23 22.73 -0.84
C LYS A 94 -20.00 22.40 -0.01
N TRP A 95 -19.42 23.38 0.66
CA TRP A 95 -18.26 23.16 1.54
C TRP A 95 -18.58 22.20 2.68
N ARG A 96 -19.71 22.41 3.39
CA ARG A 96 -20.15 21.53 4.48
C ARG A 96 -20.41 20.11 4.01
N ALA A 97 -21.08 19.94 2.87
CA ALA A 97 -21.37 18.64 2.30
C ALA A 97 -20.08 17.88 1.90
N LEU A 98 -19.17 18.53 1.16
CA LEU A 98 -17.89 17.93 0.76
C LEU A 98 -16.97 17.62 1.95
N LYS A 99 -17.06 18.41 3.04
CA LYS A 99 -16.33 18.16 4.28
C LYS A 99 -16.93 16.99 5.07
N HIS A 100 -18.24 16.87 5.11
CA HIS A 100 -18.93 15.83 5.89
C HIS A 100 -18.83 14.46 5.23
N PHE A 101 -19.11 14.37 3.92
CA PHE A 101 -19.21 13.11 3.19
C PHE A 101 -17.91 12.66 2.50
N TRP A 102 -16.76 13.15 2.94
CA TRP A 102 -15.48 12.82 2.30
C TRP A 102 -15.16 11.32 2.29
N LYS A 103 -15.53 10.59 3.36
CA LYS A 103 -15.31 9.13 3.44
C LYS A 103 -16.15 8.41 2.41
N LEU A 104 -17.41 8.83 2.22
CA LEU A 104 -18.31 8.24 1.27
C LEU A 104 -17.80 8.36 -0.18
N LEU A 105 -17.25 9.53 -0.55
CA LEU A 105 -16.60 9.72 -1.85
C LEU A 105 -15.38 8.82 -2.08
N LEU A 106 -14.76 8.33 -1.03
CA LEU A 106 -13.56 7.48 -1.10
C LEU A 106 -13.89 5.99 -1.00
N THR A 107 -15.13 5.66 -0.62
CA THR A 107 -15.62 4.28 -0.56
C THR A 107 -15.70 3.69 -1.98
N PRO A 108 -15.25 2.45 -2.20
CA PRO A 108 -15.47 1.75 -3.46
C PRO A 108 -16.95 1.71 -3.84
N ALA A 109 -17.27 1.90 -5.13
CA ALA A 109 -18.66 2.01 -5.59
C ALA A 109 -19.49 0.75 -5.28
N ASN A 110 -18.88 -0.43 -5.29
CA ASN A 110 -19.53 -1.69 -4.96
C ASN A 110 -19.80 -1.90 -3.45
N GLU A 111 -19.24 -1.07 -2.58
CA GLU A 111 -19.48 -1.08 -1.12
C GLU A 111 -20.54 -0.06 -0.70
N LEU A 112 -21.05 0.75 -1.62
CA LEU A 112 -22.06 1.75 -1.35
C LEU A 112 -23.43 1.11 -1.13
N LYS A 113 -24.22 1.69 -0.22
CA LYS A 113 -25.56 1.22 0.07
C LYS A 113 -26.58 1.88 -0.86
N TYR A 114 -27.32 1.07 -1.60
CA TYR A 114 -28.29 1.49 -2.61
C TYR A 114 -29.71 1.59 -2.10
N ASP A 115 -30.04 0.81 -1.08
CA ASP A 115 -31.40 0.54 -0.61
C ASP A 115 -31.69 1.12 0.79
N ASN A 116 -30.65 1.59 1.49
CA ASN A 116 -30.80 2.18 2.80
C ASN A 116 -30.89 3.70 2.72
N TYR A 117 -31.98 4.26 3.19
CA TYR A 117 -32.25 5.70 3.23
C TYR A 117 -31.95 6.27 4.62
N TRP A 118 -31.25 7.40 4.64
CA TRP A 118 -30.99 8.15 5.86
C TRP A 118 -31.33 9.62 5.69
N SER A 119 -31.85 10.24 6.75
CA SER A 119 -32.01 11.69 6.79
C SER A 119 -30.67 12.40 6.74
N ARG A 120 -30.42 13.20 5.70
CA ARG A 120 -29.13 13.86 5.49
C ARG A 120 -29.24 15.36 5.79
N ARG A 121 -28.80 15.77 7.00
CA ARG A 121 -28.82 17.19 7.44
C ARG A 121 -28.25 18.15 6.40
N ASN A 122 -27.12 17.78 5.75
CA ASN A 122 -26.49 18.64 4.76
C ASN A 122 -27.28 18.76 3.44
N PHE A 123 -28.38 18.06 3.30
CA PHE A 123 -29.31 18.12 2.15
C PHE A 123 -30.74 18.34 2.62
N SER A 124 -30.90 19.31 3.56
CA SER A 124 -32.20 19.72 4.11
C SER A 124 -33.02 18.55 4.64
N TYR A 125 -32.36 17.60 5.32
CA TYR A 125 -32.96 16.37 5.87
C TYR A 125 -33.62 15.45 4.84
N ALA A 126 -33.29 15.58 3.57
CA ALA A 126 -33.77 14.64 2.54
C ALA A 126 -33.36 13.21 2.88
N GLN A 127 -34.26 12.27 2.66
CA GLN A 127 -34.00 10.84 2.75
C GLN A 127 -33.20 10.40 1.51
N LEU A 128 -31.94 10.07 1.69
CA LEU A 128 -31.03 9.77 0.59
C LEU A 128 -30.20 8.52 0.90
N THR A 129 -30.02 7.69 -0.12
CA THR A 129 -29.03 6.61 -0.13
C THR A 129 -27.62 7.16 -0.27
N ASP A 130 -26.61 6.32 -0.04
CA ASP A 130 -25.20 6.73 -0.23
C ASP A 130 -24.91 7.14 -1.68
N VAL A 131 -25.52 6.43 -2.65
CA VAL A 131 -25.35 6.72 -4.07
C VAL A 131 -25.96 8.06 -4.46
N GLU A 132 -27.16 8.38 -3.96
CA GLU A 132 -27.81 9.68 -4.22
C GLU A 132 -27.02 10.84 -3.60
N VAL A 133 -26.42 10.63 -2.40
CA VAL A 133 -25.51 11.62 -1.79
C VAL A 133 -24.32 11.86 -2.71
N ILE A 134 -23.66 10.81 -3.21
CA ILE A 134 -22.54 10.94 -4.13
C ILE A 134 -22.96 11.68 -5.40
N HIS A 135 -24.09 11.33 -6.02
CA HIS A 135 -24.58 12.02 -7.20
C HIS A 135 -24.73 13.52 -6.96
N ARG A 136 -25.30 13.92 -5.83
CA ARG A 136 -25.43 15.34 -5.44
C ARG A 136 -24.08 16.02 -5.21
N LEU A 137 -23.12 15.32 -4.60
CA LEU A 137 -21.77 15.86 -4.40
C LEU A 137 -21.03 16.07 -5.72
N LEU A 138 -21.15 15.11 -6.65
CA LEU A 138 -20.51 15.18 -7.97
C LEU A 138 -21.14 16.22 -8.89
N SER A 139 -22.42 16.58 -8.69
CA SER A 139 -23.05 17.67 -9.42
C SER A 139 -22.52 19.06 -9.06
N PHE A 140 -21.78 19.21 -7.96
CA PHE A 140 -21.21 20.47 -7.55
C PHE A 140 -20.06 20.96 -8.44
N ASP A 141 -19.32 20.04 -9.07
CA ASP A 141 -18.13 20.37 -9.84
C ASP A 141 -17.74 19.25 -10.81
N ASN A 142 -17.57 19.61 -12.08
CA ASN A 142 -17.22 18.64 -13.13
C ASN A 142 -15.80 18.08 -13.00
N GLU A 143 -14.86 18.81 -12.40
CA GLU A 143 -13.51 18.33 -12.13
C GLU A 143 -13.55 17.23 -11.06
N LEU A 144 -14.35 17.44 -10.01
CA LEU A 144 -14.59 16.44 -8.97
C LEU A 144 -15.22 15.17 -9.55
N LYS A 145 -16.22 15.30 -10.44
CA LYS A 145 -16.89 14.17 -11.09
C LYS A 145 -15.90 13.34 -11.89
N ARG A 146 -15.11 13.95 -12.78
CA ARG A 146 -14.10 13.25 -13.58
C ARG A 146 -13.03 12.59 -12.70
N ALA A 147 -12.64 13.25 -11.61
CA ALA A 147 -11.69 12.70 -10.66
C ALA A 147 -12.24 11.47 -9.93
N TYR A 148 -13.51 11.50 -9.54
CA TYR A 148 -14.20 10.38 -8.91
C TYR A 148 -14.29 9.18 -9.86
N GLU A 149 -14.74 9.39 -11.09
CA GLU A 149 -14.85 8.35 -12.11
C GLU A 149 -13.49 7.66 -12.38
N TYR A 150 -12.42 8.45 -12.52
CA TYR A 150 -11.08 7.89 -12.69
C TYR A 150 -10.63 7.07 -11.48
N TYR A 151 -10.88 7.57 -10.27
CA TYR A 151 -10.52 6.90 -9.02
C TYR A 151 -11.27 5.58 -8.85
N GLN A 152 -12.59 5.57 -9.08
CA GLN A 152 -13.40 4.36 -8.98
C GLN A 152 -13.02 3.32 -10.06
N ASN A 153 -12.79 3.76 -11.28
CA ASN A 153 -12.32 2.87 -12.34
C ASN A 153 -10.96 2.25 -12.00
N LEU A 154 -10.04 3.00 -11.40
CA LEU A 154 -8.75 2.44 -10.97
C LEU A 154 -8.93 1.37 -9.89
N ILE A 155 -9.79 1.59 -8.90
CA ILE A 155 -10.08 0.60 -7.85
C ILE A 155 -10.60 -0.70 -8.50
N LEU A 156 -11.57 -0.60 -9.41
CA LEU A 156 -12.14 -1.74 -10.11
C LEU A 156 -11.09 -2.49 -10.94
N VAL A 157 -10.28 -1.77 -11.70
CA VAL A 157 -9.19 -2.36 -12.51
C VAL A 157 -8.20 -3.14 -11.65
N ILE A 158 -7.85 -2.61 -10.49
CA ILE A 158 -6.95 -3.29 -9.55
C ILE A 158 -7.65 -4.51 -8.92
N ALA A 159 -8.92 -4.39 -8.54
CA ALA A 159 -9.69 -5.51 -7.97
C ALA A 159 -9.92 -6.65 -8.98
N HIS A 160 -10.16 -6.33 -10.25
CA HIS A 160 -10.37 -7.33 -11.31
C HIS A 160 -9.08 -7.90 -11.89
N HIS A 161 -7.90 -7.39 -11.50
CA HIS A 161 -6.59 -7.77 -12.07
C HIS A 161 -6.55 -7.72 -13.61
N SER A 162 -7.31 -6.80 -14.21
CA SER A 162 -7.54 -6.75 -15.65
C SER A 162 -6.52 -5.88 -16.39
N LYS A 163 -5.61 -6.54 -17.11
CA LYS A 163 -4.63 -5.87 -17.98
C LYS A 163 -5.30 -5.02 -19.07
N LYS A 164 -6.43 -5.48 -19.62
CA LYS A 164 -7.20 -4.78 -20.66
C LYS A 164 -7.78 -3.48 -20.10
N GLU A 165 -8.46 -3.56 -18.95
CA GLU A 165 -9.06 -2.39 -18.31
C GLU A 165 -7.99 -1.38 -17.88
N LEU A 166 -6.85 -1.84 -17.33
CA LEU A 166 -5.73 -0.96 -17.03
C LEU A 166 -5.21 -0.24 -18.28
N LYS A 167 -5.06 -0.96 -19.41
CA LYS A 167 -4.64 -0.35 -20.65
C LYS A 167 -5.61 0.76 -21.09
N ASN A 168 -6.91 0.51 -20.99
CA ASN A 168 -7.96 1.49 -21.33
C ASN A 168 -7.91 2.70 -20.39
N LEU A 169 -7.80 2.48 -19.08
CA LEU A 169 -7.68 3.55 -18.09
C LEU A 169 -6.45 4.45 -18.37
N LEU A 170 -5.32 3.83 -18.69
CA LEU A 170 -4.08 4.56 -19.01
C LEU A 170 -4.12 5.25 -20.37
N ALA A 171 -5.03 4.88 -21.27
CA ALA A 171 -5.23 5.54 -22.58
C ALA A 171 -5.97 6.87 -22.48
N ILE A 172 -6.66 7.16 -21.37
CA ILE A 172 -7.37 8.43 -21.16
C ILE A 172 -6.41 9.60 -21.40
N LYS A 173 -6.82 10.57 -22.21
CA LYS A 173 -6.01 11.76 -22.54
C LYS A 173 -5.77 12.61 -21.30
N TRP A 174 -4.54 13.12 -21.16
CA TRP A 174 -4.14 13.92 -20.00
C TRP A 174 -4.97 15.19 -19.82
N THR A 175 -5.39 15.82 -20.92
CA THR A 175 -6.24 17.01 -20.91
C THR A 175 -7.61 16.78 -20.25
N GLN A 176 -8.06 15.53 -20.20
CA GLN A 176 -9.32 15.14 -19.56
C GLN A 176 -9.19 14.91 -18.05
N LEU A 177 -7.96 14.80 -17.54
CA LEU A 177 -7.70 14.51 -16.13
C LEU A 177 -7.29 15.76 -15.35
N PRO A 178 -7.78 15.93 -14.12
CA PRO A 178 -7.25 16.93 -13.20
C PRO A 178 -5.75 16.76 -12.95
N GLN A 179 -5.03 17.86 -12.74
CA GLN A 179 -3.56 17.87 -12.62
C GLN A 179 -3.00 16.87 -11.59
N ALA A 180 -3.66 16.69 -10.47
CA ALA A 180 -3.24 15.73 -9.45
C ALA A 180 -3.30 14.28 -9.95
N LEU A 181 -4.31 13.93 -10.75
CA LEU A 181 -4.46 12.59 -11.35
C LEU A 181 -3.54 12.38 -12.55
N GLN A 182 -3.18 13.42 -13.29
CA GLN A 182 -2.16 13.32 -14.34
C GLN A 182 -0.82 12.79 -13.79
N LYS A 183 -0.43 13.22 -12.57
CA LYS A 183 0.77 12.71 -11.88
C LYS A 183 0.64 11.22 -11.54
N VAL A 184 -0.52 10.80 -11.07
CA VAL A 184 -0.83 9.38 -10.80
C VAL A 184 -0.72 8.57 -12.10
N GLN A 185 -1.43 8.99 -13.15
CA GLN A 185 -1.42 8.29 -14.43
C GLN A 185 0.01 8.18 -15.02
N ARG A 186 0.83 9.23 -14.88
CA ARG A 186 2.24 9.18 -15.30
C ARG A 186 3.03 8.11 -14.55
N THR A 187 2.82 8.00 -13.24
CA THR A 187 3.46 6.96 -12.42
C THR A 187 2.98 5.58 -12.83
N LEU A 188 1.67 5.38 -13.00
CA LEU A 188 1.10 4.10 -13.43
C LEU A 188 1.61 3.67 -14.83
N ARG A 189 1.70 4.60 -15.79
CA ARG A 189 2.28 4.32 -17.11
C ARG A 189 3.74 3.89 -17.02
N ARG A 190 4.55 4.55 -16.17
CA ARG A 190 5.96 4.22 -15.96
C ARG A 190 6.14 2.84 -15.37
N HIS A 191 5.25 2.44 -14.46
CA HIS A 191 5.31 1.17 -13.73
C HIS A 191 4.28 0.14 -14.22
N LYS A 192 3.85 0.28 -15.47
CA LYS A 192 2.81 -0.57 -16.05
C LYS A 192 3.16 -2.06 -15.99
N GLN A 193 4.42 -2.42 -16.25
CA GLN A 193 4.86 -3.81 -16.24
C GLN A 193 4.83 -4.39 -14.83
N GLU A 194 5.28 -3.66 -13.83
CA GLU A 194 5.26 -4.07 -12.43
C GLU A 194 3.82 -4.25 -11.92
N ILE A 195 2.88 -3.42 -12.42
CA ILE A 195 1.44 -3.58 -12.12
C ILE A 195 0.88 -4.82 -12.83
N TYR A 196 1.28 -5.11 -14.07
CA TYR A 196 0.88 -6.35 -14.75
C TYR A 196 1.43 -7.59 -14.06
N ASN A 197 2.64 -7.51 -13.50
CA ASN A 197 3.22 -8.59 -12.72
C ASN A 197 2.39 -8.82 -11.45
N SER A 198 1.92 -7.76 -10.79
CA SER A 198 1.12 -7.89 -9.59
C SER A 198 -0.26 -8.54 -9.83
N PHE A 199 -0.82 -8.44 -11.03
CA PHE A 199 -2.04 -9.16 -11.41
C PHE A 199 -1.82 -10.68 -11.56
N LYS A 200 -0.59 -11.12 -11.80
CA LYS A 200 -0.23 -12.54 -11.83
C LYS A 200 0.06 -13.10 -10.43
N TYR A 201 0.55 -12.26 -9.52
CA TYR A 201 0.98 -12.60 -8.17
C TYR A 201 0.15 -11.81 -7.14
N ASP A 202 -1.16 -11.96 -7.17
CA ASP A 202 -2.14 -11.20 -6.38
C ASP A 202 -1.95 -11.31 -4.88
N THR A 203 -1.46 -12.45 -4.39
CA THR A 203 -1.16 -12.70 -2.97
C THR A 203 0.13 -12.00 -2.49
N TYR A 204 0.97 -11.49 -3.42
CA TYR A 204 2.27 -10.88 -3.10
C TYR A 204 2.12 -9.39 -2.76
N THR A 205 1.58 -9.11 -1.58
CA THR A 205 1.33 -7.75 -1.07
C THR A 205 2.24 -7.39 0.09
N ASN A 206 2.38 -6.09 0.38
CA ASN A 206 3.11 -5.60 1.55
C ASN A 206 2.34 -5.71 2.89
N GLY A 207 1.11 -6.26 2.88
CA GLY A 207 0.30 -6.42 4.09
C GLY A 207 1.02 -7.08 5.26
N PRO A 208 1.74 -8.22 5.07
CA PRO A 208 2.53 -8.85 6.14
C PRO A 208 3.66 -7.96 6.68
N VAL A 209 4.27 -7.13 5.82
CA VAL A 209 5.29 -6.14 6.21
C VAL A 209 4.66 -5.03 7.04
N GLU A 210 3.45 -4.56 6.71
CA GLU A 210 2.72 -3.55 7.49
C GLU A 210 2.34 -4.08 8.88
N GLY A 211 1.84 -5.31 8.98
CA GLY A 211 1.59 -5.98 10.25
C GLY A 211 2.85 -6.07 11.11
N THR A 212 3.98 -6.42 10.52
CA THR A 212 5.29 -6.46 11.18
C THR A 212 5.74 -5.06 11.62
N ASN A 213 5.54 -4.03 10.79
CA ASN A 213 5.83 -2.64 11.14
C ASN A 213 5.05 -2.18 12.38
N ASN A 214 3.78 -2.57 12.50
CA ASN A 214 2.96 -2.23 13.67
C ASN A 214 3.50 -2.90 14.94
N LYS A 215 3.88 -4.17 14.89
CA LYS A 215 4.56 -4.85 16.01
C LYS A 215 5.88 -4.16 16.40
N ILE A 216 6.69 -3.75 15.43
CA ILE A 216 7.94 -3.02 15.66
C ILE A 216 7.67 -1.68 16.36
N LYS A 217 6.61 -0.96 15.97
CA LYS A 217 6.21 0.29 16.66
C LYS A 217 5.84 0.04 18.12
N VAL A 218 5.12 -1.06 18.40
CA VAL A 218 4.79 -1.47 19.78
C VAL A 218 6.05 -1.78 20.56
N ILE A 219 6.96 -2.63 20.04
CA ILE A 219 8.24 -2.96 20.69
C ILE A 219 9.04 -1.70 21.02
N LYS A 220 9.13 -0.75 20.07
CA LYS A 220 9.81 0.52 20.29
C LYS A 220 9.15 1.35 21.40
N ARG A 221 7.82 1.37 21.46
CA ARG A 221 7.05 2.14 22.44
C ARG A 221 7.19 1.57 23.84
N THR A 222 7.03 0.25 24.00
CA THR A 222 7.12 -0.43 25.30
C THR A 222 8.51 -0.40 25.90
N ALA A 223 9.56 -0.28 25.06
CA ALA A 223 10.94 -0.14 25.52
C ALA A 223 11.39 1.32 25.69
N TYR A 224 10.47 2.30 25.61
CA TYR A 224 10.77 3.74 25.66
C TYR A 224 11.84 4.19 24.64
N GLY A 225 12.06 3.40 23.58
CA GLY A 225 13.03 3.63 22.53
C GLY A 225 14.29 2.78 22.65
N PHE A 226 15.18 2.94 21.67
CA PHE A 226 16.46 2.24 21.62
C PHE A 226 17.54 3.22 21.16
N ARG A 227 18.67 3.25 21.89
CA ARG A 227 19.85 4.04 21.51
C ARG A 227 20.69 3.33 20.45
N ASN A 228 20.72 1.99 20.48
CA ASN A 228 21.52 1.17 19.58
C ASN A 228 20.61 0.39 18.62
N PHE A 229 20.85 0.55 17.32
CA PHE A 229 20.07 -0.14 16.29
C PHE A 229 20.24 -1.66 16.34
N PHE A 230 21.44 -2.16 16.60
CA PHE A 230 21.70 -3.60 16.63
C PHE A 230 20.93 -4.29 17.75
N ASN A 231 20.90 -3.68 18.94
CA ASN A 231 20.09 -4.18 20.07
C ASN A 231 18.60 -4.16 19.72
N PHE A 232 18.13 -3.08 19.08
CA PHE A 232 16.74 -2.99 18.59
C PHE A 232 16.43 -4.06 17.54
N ARG A 233 17.31 -4.26 16.57
CA ARG A 233 17.19 -5.28 15.53
C ARG A 233 17.07 -6.69 16.15
N ILE A 234 17.96 -7.05 17.08
CA ILE A 234 17.93 -8.35 17.78
C ILE A 234 16.62 -8.51 18.54
N ARG A 235 16.20 -7.48 19.30
CA ARG A 235 14.93 -7.51 20.03
C ARG A 235 13.73 -7.76 19.12
N ILE A 236 13.68 -7.10 17.96
CA ILE A 236 12.63 -7.33 16.95
C ILE A 236 12.67 -8.78 16.45
N LEU A 237 13.84 -9.26 16.05
CA LEU A 237 14.00 -10.60 15.47
C LEU A 237 13.66 -11.72 16.48
N LEU A 238 13.88 -11.51 17.75
CA LEU A 238 13.49 -12.44 18.83
C LEU A 238 11.98 -12.37 19.12
N ALA A 239 11.40 -11.17 19.08
CA ALA A 239 9.98 -10.96 19.41
C ALA A 239 9.04 -11.38 18.28
N LEU A 240 9.52 -11.47 17.04
CA LEU A 240 8.72 -11.92 15.90
C LEU A 240 8.78 -13.44 15.77
N PRO A 241 7.63 -14.15 15.78
CA PRO A 241 7.61 -15.62 15.79
C PRO A 241 8.20 -16.27 14.53
N ASN A 242 8.17 -15.54 13.41
CA ASN A 242 8.55 -16.04 12.09
C ASN A 242 9.92 -15.56 11.62
N THR A 243 10.85 -15.30 12.54
CA THR A 243 12.24 -14.96 12.18
C THR A 243 13.13 -16.19 12.24
N TYR A 244 14.21 -16.17 11.46
CA TYR A 244 15.23 -17.21 11.50
C TYR A 244 15.82 -17.39 12.91
N ILE A 245 16.10 -16.31 13.61
CA ILE A 245 16.67 -16.31 14.97
C ILE A 245 15.68 -16.92 15.98
N ALA A 246 14.43 -16.52 15.94
CA ALA A 246 13.41 -17.01 16.87
C ALA A 246 13.12 -18.51 16.69
N ILE A 247 13.12 -19.01 15.44
CA ILE A 247 12.92 -20.41 15.14
C ILE A 247 14.08 -21.25 15.65
N ASN A 248 15.32 -20.84 15.37
CA ASN A 248 16.50 -21.56 15.81
C ASN A 248 16.62 -21.58 17.34
N TRP A 249 16.25 -20.51 18.02
CA TRP A 249 16.25 -20.45 19.47
C TRP A 249 15.23 -21.41 20.09
N ARG A 250 14.01 -21.46 19.55
CA ARG A 250 12.98 -22.42 19.99
C ARG A 250 13.41 -23.86 19.78
N ASN A 251 13.99 -24.19 18.63
CA ASN A 251 14.47 -25.53 18.34
C ASN A 251 15.55 -25.97 19.33
N LYS A 252 16.47 -25.07 19.72
CA LYS A 252 17.46 -25.35 20.76
C LYS A 252 16.83 -25.60 22.12
N GLN A 253 15.85 -24.80 22.53
CA GLN A 253 15.15 -25.00 23.81
C GLN A 253 14.40 -26.35 23.84
N THR A 254 13.72 -26.72 22.77
CA THR A 254 13.01 -28.00 22.68
C THR A 254 13.99 -29.18 22.71
N ALA A 255 15.16 -29.04 22.08
CA ALA A 255 16.20 -30.05 22.15
C ALA A 255 16.77 -30.20 23.57
N HIS A 256 17.06 -29.10 24.26
CA HIS A 256 17.52 -29.13 25.67
C HIS A 256 16.48 -29.73 26.63
N ALA A 257 15.20 -29.36 26.46
CA ALA A 257 14.11 -29.94 27.27
C ALA A 257 13.96 -31.45 27.07
N LYS A 258 14.11 -31.94 25.84
CA LYS A 258 14.09 -33.38 25.54
C LYS A 258 15.29 -34.15 26.13
N VAL A 259 16.47 -33.55 26.12
CA VAL A 259 17.66 -34.13 26.74
C VAL A 259 17.51 -34.21 28.27
N GLN A 260 16.97 -33.17 28.92
CA GLN A 260 16.70 -33.17 30.36
C GLN A 260 15.60 -34.19 30.72
N ALA A 261 14.55 -34.37 29.90
CA ALA A 261 13.50 -35.35 30.14
C ALA A 261 13.94 -36.81 29.92
N HIS A 262 15.06 -37.06 29.23
CA HIS A 262 15.63 -38.40 29.07
C HIS A 262 16.71 -38.68 30.09
N ALA A 263 17.16 -37.68 30.85
CA ALA A 263 18.17 -37.80 31.87
C ALA A 263 17.58 -37.87 33.32
N ALA A 264 16.28 -37.73 33.43
CA ALA A 264 15.49 -37.86 34.68
C ALA A 264 14.65 -39.18 34.60
#